data_a5f22efc419c729193bf634d85a49b3b
#
_entry.id   a5f22efc419c729193bf634d85a49b3b
#
_cell.length_a   1.000
_cell.length_b   1.000
_cell.length_c   1.000
_cell.angle_alpha   90.00
_cell.angle_beta   90.00
_cell.angle_gamma   90.00
#
_symmetry.space_group_name_H-M   'P 1'
#
loop_
_entity.id
_entity.type
_entity.pdbx_description
1 polymer ?
#
loop_
_entity_poly.entity_id
_entity_poly.type
_entity_poly.pdbx_seq_one_letter_code
_entity_poly.pdbx_strand_id
1 'polypeptide(L)'
;MTKIPLTQSVAPSALAASLLLAAAVTVASFPAGAQTAAAEGQKLAFDRNKGNCLTCHEIKGGSQAGNIGPALADIKSKYPNRADLVAIVSDETRRNPLTVMPPFGRNHILTDKEIDAVVDFLQTL
;
A
#
# COMPACT_ATOMS: atom_id res chain seq x y z
N MET A 1 -28.24 -15.64 -85.31
CA MET A 1 -29.00 -14.68 -84.53
C MET A 1 -29.65 -15.48 -83.35
N THR A 2 -29.03 -15.52 -82.20
CA THR A 2 -29.68 -16.11 -81.05
C THR A 2 -29.16 -15.44 -79.78
N LYS A 3 -30.01 -14.70 -79.10
CA LYS A 3 -29.74 -13.92 -77.94
C LYS A 3 -29.71 -14.87 -76.71
N ILE A 4 -28.66 -14.76 -75.90
CA ILE A 4 -28.54 -15.45 -74.62
C ILE A 4 -28.96 -14.48 -73.51
N PRO A 5 -29.88 -14.81 -72.64
CA PRO A 5 -30.18 -14.00 -71.49
C PRO A 5 -29.20 -14.30 -70.31
N LEU A 6 -28.60 -13.25 -69.73
CA LEU A 6 -27.85 -13.30 -68.50
C LEU A 6 -28.81 -13.42 -67.31
N THR A 7 -28.72 -14.53 -66.59
CA THR A 7 -29.33 -14.66 -65.30
C THR A 7 -28.30 -14.26 -64.22
N GLN A 8 -28.56 -13.14 -63.55
CA GLN A 8 -27.79 -12.73 -62.38
C GLN A 8 -28.26 -13.55 -61.16
N SER A 9 -27.34 -14.33 -60.62
CA SER A 9 -27.54 -15.04 -59.35
C SER A 9 -27.10 -14.10 -58.21
N VAL A 10 -28.07 -13.70 -57.38
CA VAL A 10 -27.84 -12.92 -56.16
C VAL A 10 -27.54 -13.88 -55.02
N ALA A 11 -26.32 -13.88 -54.54
CA ALA A 11 -25.94 -14.63 -53.36
C ALA A 11 -26.34 -13.86 -52.05
N PRO A 12 -26.89 -14.54 -51.05
CA PRO A 12 -27.24 -13.89 -49.80
C PRO A 12 -25.99 -13.61 -48.95
N SER A 13 -25.84 -12.34 -48.57
CA SER A 13 -24.78 -11.86 -47.66
C SER A 13 -25.00 -12.47 -46.29
N ALA A 14 -24.05 -13.27 -45.82
CA ALA A 14 -24.00 -13.77 -44.45
C ALA A 14 -23.59 -12.60 -43.54
N LEU A 15 -24.54 -12.17 -42.69
CA LEU A 15 -24.30 -11.26 -41.57
C LEU A 15 -23.49 -11.99 -40.50
N ALA A 16 -22.17 -11.73 -40.45
CA ALA A 16 -21.31 -12.15 -39.36
C ALA A 16 -21.61 -11.27 -38.14
N ALA A 17 -22.35 -11.82 -37.18
CA ALA A 17 -22.56 -11.20 -35.86
C ALA A 17 -21.27 -11.33 -35.04
N SER A 18 -20.47 -10.26 -35.00
CA SER A 18 -19.31 -10.15 -34.09
C SER A 18 -19.80 -9.91 -32.66
N LEU A 19 -19.79 -10.95 -31.83
CA LEU A 19 -19.94 -10.82 -30.39
C LEU A 19 -18.66 -10.20 -29.82
N LEU A 20 -18.69 -8.91 -29.51
CA LEU A 20 -17.68 -8.24 -28.69
C LEU A 20 -17.89 -8.64 -27.24
N LEU A 21 -17.05 -9.57 -26.76
CA LEU A 21 -16.96 -9.94 -25.34
C LEU A 21 -16.25 -8.80 -24.61
N ALA A 22 -17.00 -7.87 -24.01
CA ALA A 22 -16.46 -6.82 -23.16
C ALA A 22 -16.02 -7.46 -21.83
N ALA A 23 -14.72 -7.75 -21.70
CA ALA A 23 -14.12 -8.11 -20.41
C ALA A 23 -14.13 -6.87 -19.51
N ALA A 24 -15.03 -6.83 -18.53
CA ALA A 24 -15.05 -5.81 -17.50
C ALA A 24 -13.84 -6.04 -16.57
N VAL A 25 -12.76 -5.30 -16.79
CA VAL A 25 -11.62 -5.24 -15.86
C VAL A 25 -12.07 -4.40 -14.67
N THR A 26 -12.42 -5.04 -13.57
CA THR A 26 -12.67 -4.38 -12.29
C THR A 26 -11.35 -3.91 -11.70
N VAL A 27 -10.97 -2.68 -11.97
CA VAL A 27 -9.84 -2.01 -11.29
C VAL A 27 -10.27 -1.75 -9.87
N ALA A 28 -9.69 -2.47 -8.91
CA ALA A 28 -9.86 -2.18 -7.49
C ALA A 28 -9.21 -0.82 -7.22
N SER A 29 -10.03 0.23 -7.12
CA SER A 29 -9.59 1.58 -6.78
C SER A 29 -9.23 1.63 -5.30
N PHE A 30 -7.94 1.57 -4.97
CA PHE A 30 -7.47 1.90 -3.62
C PHE A 30 -7.67 3.41 -3.40
N PRO A 31 -8.15 3.84 -2.22
CA PRO A 31 -8.31 5.26 -1.93
C PRO A 31 -6.95 5.96 -1.98
N ALA A 32 -6.80 6.93 -2.88
CA ALA A 32 -5.55 7.68 -3.09
C ALA A 32 -5.02 8.33 -1.80
N GLY A 33 -5.90 8.65 -0.84
CA GLY A 33 -5.55 9.21 0.46
C GLY A 33 -4.72 8.28 1.34
N ALA A 34 -4.95 6.97 1.30
CA ALA A 34 -4.19 6.00 2.09
C ALA A 34 -2.75 5.83 1.58
N GLN A 35 -2.55 5.91 0.26
CA GLN A 35 -1.23 5.84 -0.35
C GLN A 35 -0.39 7.08 -0.03
N THR A 36 -1.00 8.28 0.04
CA THR A 36 -0.31 9.51 0.42
C THR A 36 0.08 9.51 1.91
N ALA A 37 -0.78 9.00 2.80
CA ALA A 37 -0.49 8.88 4.23
C ALA A 37 0.65 7.89 4.48
N ALA A 38 0.66 6.72 3.85
CA ALA A 38 1.74 5.76 3.98
C ALA A 38 3.09 6.29 3.43
N ALA A 39 3.07 7.04 2.31
CA ALA A 39 4.27 7.66 1.76
C ALA A 39 4.83 8.75 2.69
N GLU A 40 3.98 9.53 3.33
CA GLU A 40 4.39 10.49 4.35
C GLU A 40 4.93 9.78 5.59
N GLY A 41 4.27 8.72 6.04
CA GLY A 41 4.74 7.90 7.15
C GLY A 41 6.12 7.30 6.91
N GLN A 42 6.42 6.86 5.68
CA GLN A 42 7.75 6.38 5.32
C GLN A 42 8.81 7.47 5.46
N LYS A 43 8.53 8.69 4.99
CA LYS A 43 9.45 9.83 5.14
C LYS A 43 9.72 10.11 6.61
N LEU A 44 8.66 10.19 7.42
CA LEU A 44 8.79 10.41 8.86
C LEU A 44 9.59 9.30 9.57
N ALA A 45 9.34 8.04 9.23
CA ALA A 45 10.04 6.90 9.79
C ALA A 45 11.54 6.90 9.43
N PHE A 46 11.92 7.39 8.25
CA PHE A 46 13.31 7.42 7.78
C PHE A 46 14.03 8.74 8.10
N ASP A 47 13.30 9.78 8.47
CA ASP A 47 13.89 11.08 8.84
C ASP A 47 14.64 10.97 10.18
N ARG A 48 15.94 11.27 10.16
CA ARG A 48 16.84 11.23 11.32
C ARG A 48 16.47 12.24 12.42
N ASN A 49 15.74 13.29 12.06
CA ASN A 49 15.27 14.32 12.99
C ASN A 49 13.85 14.07 13.51
N LYS A 50 13.21 12.97 13.08
CA LYS A 50 11.85 12.59 13.43
C LYS A 50 11.82 11.15 13.97
N GLY A 51 11.23 10.22 13.24
CA GLY A 51 11.09 8.83 13.68
C GLY A 51 12.42 8.10 13.82
N ASN A 52 13.34 8.31 12.87
CA ASN A 52 14.67 7.69 12.84
C ASN A 52 14.65 6.17 13.09
N CYS A 53 13.61 5.49 12.61
CA CYS A 53 13.32 4.08 12.90
C CYS A 53 14.44 3.15 12.39
N LEU A 54 15.13 3.55 11.29
CA LEU A 54 16.22 2.78 10.71
C LEU A 54 17.44 2.65 11.64
N THR A 55 17.60 3.54 12.61
CA THR A 55 18.71 3.42 13.58
C THR A 55 18.63 2.11 14.37
N CYS A 56 17.41 1.59 14.61
CA CYS A 56 17.19 0.40 15.41
C CYS A 56 16.60 -0.76 14.62
N HIS A 57 15.79 -0.49 13.59
CA HIS A 57 15.03 -1.49 12.87
C HIS A 57 15.49 -1.67 11.43
N GLU A 58 15.49 -2.91 10.97
CA GLU A 58 15.52 -3.21 9.54
C GLU A 58 14.13 -2.97 8.96
N ILE A 59 14.06 -2.14 7.89
CA ILE A 59 12.82 -1.81 7.18
C ILE A 59 13.09 -1.87 5.68
N LYS A 60 12.22 -2.54 4.93
CA LYS A 60 12.32 -2.62 3.47
C LYS A 60 12.37 -1.23 2.83
N GLY A 61 13.35 -1.02 1.96
CA GLY A 61 13.58 0.27 1.29
C GLY A 61 14.43 1.25 2.08
N GLY A 62 14.79 0.93 3.33
CA GLY A 62 15.74 1.72 4.12
C GLY A 62 17.19 1.36 3.80
N SER A 63 18.08 2.32 3.98
CA SER A 63 19.53 2.12 3.90
C SER A 63 20.15 2.12 5.30
N GLN A 64 21.18 1.29 5.54
CA GLN A 64 21.89 1.25 6.81
C GLN A 64 21.01 0.96 8.03
N ALA A 65 20.20 -0.11 7.91
CA ALA A 65 19.33 -0.55 8.98
C ALA A 65 20.10 -1.00 10.22
N GLY A 66 19.60 -0.60 11.41
CA GLY A 66 20.07 -1.12 12.68
C GLY A 66 19.54 -2.52 12.98
N ASN A 67 20.07 -3.11 14.05
CA ASN A 67 19.69 -4.46 14.52
C ASN A 67 19.35 -4.49 16.02
N ILE A 68 19.08 -3.33 16.61
CA ILE A 68 18.72 -3.19 18.04
C ILE A 68 17.28 -3.66 18.26
N GLY A 69 16.38 -3.28 17.35
CA GLY A 69 14.99 -3.71 17.33
C GLY A 69 14.74 -4.83 16.32
N PRO A 70 13.58 -5.49 16.36
CA PRO A 70 13.21 -6.50 15.37
C PRO A 70 13.05 -5.89 13.97
N ALA A 71 13.26 -6.71 12.93
CA ALA A 71 12.93 -6.31 11.56
C ALA A 71 11.42 -6.03 11.43
N LEU A 72 11.09 -4.89 10.81
CA LEU A 72 9.71 -4.49 10.57
C LEU A 72 9.23 -5.06 9.23
N ALA A 73 8.73 -6.28 9.29
CA ALA A 73 8.14 -7.01 8.18
C ALA A 73 6.89 -7.75 8.65
N ASP A 74 5.95 -7.99 7.75
CA ASP A 74 4.68 -8.67 8.03
C ASP A 74 3.88 -8.00 9.16
N ILE A 75 4.00 -6.69 9.28
CA ILE A 75 3.46 -5.91 10.40
C ILE A 75 1.94 -6.03 10.48
N LYS A 76 1.25 -5.95 9.35
CA LYS A 76 -0.20 -6.11 9.32
C LYS A 76 -0.68 -7.47 9.85
N SER A 77 0.10 -8.51 9.60
CA SER A 77 -0.19 -9.86 10.08
C SER A 77 0.10 -10.01 11.57
N LYS A 78 1.21 -9.43 12.05
CA LYS A 78 1.63 -9.48 13.46
C LYS A 78 0.77 -8.59 14.36
N TYR A 79 0.31 -7.47 13.84
CA TYR A 79 -0.50 -6.47 14.53
C TYR A 79 -1.73 -6.11 13.68
N PRO A 80 -2.73 -7.00 13.62
CA PRO A 80 -3.93 -6.77 12.82
C PRO A 80 -4.78 -5.60 13.32
N ASN A 81 -4.71 -5.31 14.61
CA ASN A 81 -5.38 -4.16 15.20
C ASN A 81 -4.47 -2.92 15.10
N ARG A 82 -4.86 -1.95 14.28
CA ARG A 82 -4.12 -0.70 14.07
C ARG A 82 -3.89 0.08 15.37
N ALA A 83 -4.83 0.05 16.30
CA ALA A 83 -4.73 0.77 17.57
C ALA A 83 -3.55 0.27 18.42
N ASP A 84 -3.20 -1.02 18.34
CA ASP A 84 -2.05 -1.57 19.04
C ASP A 84 -0.73 -0.99 18.52
N LEU A 85 -0.61 -0.82 17.19
CA LEU A 85 0.56 -0.16 16.59
C LEU A 85 0.65 1.31 17.00
N VAL A 86 -0.46 2.03 17.01
CA VAL A 86 -0.50 3.42 17.50
C VAL A 86 -0.02 3.49 18.94
N ALA A 87 -0.49 2.58 19.81
CA ALA A 87 -0.05 2.53 21.19
C ALA A 87 1.44 2.22 21.33
N ILE A 88 1.97 1.25 20.57
CA ILE A 88 3.39 0.87 20.54
C ILE A 88 4.26 2.06 20.13
N VAL A 89 3.93 2.71 19.00
CA VAL A 89 4.72 3.85 18.49
C VAL A 89 4.62 5.04 19.45
N SER A 90 3.46 5.26 20.06
CA SER A 90 3.27 6.35 21.01
C SER A 90 4.07 6.16 22.28
N ASP A 91 4.04 4.95 22.86
CA ASP A 91 4.76 4.65 24.10
C ASP A 91 4.89 3.14 24.36
N GLU A 92 5.91 2.52 23.79
CA GLU A 92 6.21 1.09 23.99
C GLU A 92 6.56 0.76 25.45
N THR A 93 6.98 1.74 26.27
CA THR A 93 7.33 1.49 27.68
C THR A 93 6.14 1.00 28.49
N ARG A 94 4.91 1.26 28.05
CA ARG A 94 3.68 0.79 28.69
C ARG A 94 3.51 -0.73 28.56
N ARG A 95 3.99 -1.31 27.47
CA ARG A 95 3.95 -2.74 27.18
C ARG A 95 5.24 -3.45 27.59
N ASN A 96 6.38 -2.82 27.30
CA ASN A 96 7.71 -3.31 27.64
C ASN A 96 8.51 -2.21 28.37
N PRO A 97 8.51 -2.19 29.72
CA PRO A 97 9.21 -1.17 30.51
C PRO A 97 10.73 -1.12 30.28
N LEU A 98 11.32 -2.20 29.73
CA LEU A 98 12.75 -2.29 29.47
C LEU A 98 13.11 -1.92 28.02
N THR A 99 12.16 -1.47 27.23
CA THR A 99 12.42 -1.07 25.85
C THR A 99 13.36 0.13 25.75
N VAL A 100 14.22 0.10 24.74
CA VAL A 100 15.03 1.27 24.36
C VAL A 100 14.37 2.09 23.24
N MET A 101 13.21 1.64 22.75
CA MET A 101 12.44 2.38 21.76
C MET A 101 11.94 3.69 22.37
N PRO A 102 12.19 4.85 21.75
CA PRO A 102 11.70 6.12 22.25
C PRO A 102 10.16 6.17 22.30
N PRO A 103 9.57 6.75 23.35
CA PRO A 103 8.12 6.96 23.42
C PRO A 103 7.74 8.18 22.56
N PHE A 104 7.57 8.00 21.27
CA PHE A 104 7.46 9.07 20.27
C PHE A 104 6.30 10.04 20.53
N GLY A 105 5.14 9.52 20.96
CA GLY A 105 3.98 10.35 21.30
C GLY A 105 4.14 11.02 22.67
N ARG A 106 4.46 10.23 23.70
CA ARG A 106 4.60 10.76 25.06
C ARG A 106 5.63 11.88 25.17
N ASN A 107 6.72 11.78 24.45
CA ASN A 107 7.79 12.77 24.46
C ASN A 107 7.66 13.82 23.34
N HIS A 108 6.52 13.85 22.62
CA HIS A 108 6.23 14.78 21.53
C HIS A 108 7.30 14.80 20.43
N ILE A 109 7.99 13.68 20.18
CA ILE A 109 8.93 13.51 19.07
C ILE A 109 8.15 13.49 17.75
N LEU A 110 6.97 12.81 17.77
CA LEU A 110 5.98 12.80 16.70
C LEU A 110 4.64 13.29 17.27
N THR A 111 3.92 14.04 16.47
CA THR A 111 2.51 14.38 16.74
C THR A 111 1.61 13.16 16.50
N ASP A 112 0.38 13.17 17.03
CA ASP A 112 -0.59 12.08 16.81
C ASP A 112 -0.82 11.83 15.30
N LYS A 113 -0.90 12.90 14.49
CA LYS A 113 -1.06 12.79 13.05
C LYS A 113 0.17 12.16 12.37
N GLU A 114 1.37 12.49 12.82
CA GLU A 114 2.60 11.87 12.31
C GLU A 114 2.70 10.40 12.73
N ILE A 115 2.27 10.04 13.94
CA ILE A 115 2.16 8.65 14.40
C ILE A 115 1.18 7.87 13.54
N ASP A 116 0.02 8.45 13.25
CA ASP A 116 -0.97 7.85 12.35
C ASP A 116 -0.38 7.56 10.97
N ALA A 117 0.33 8.52 10.37
CA ALA A 117 0.99 8.33 9.08
C ALA A 117 2.07 7.24 9.14
N VAL A 118 2.91 7.22 10.19
CA VAL A 118 3.92 6.18 10.41
C VAL A 118 3.27 4.81 10.53
N VAL A 119 2.17 4.68 11.27
CA VAL A 119 1.44 3.42 11.42
C VAL A 119 0.83 2.96 10.08
N ASP A 120 0.29 3.89 9.28
CA ASP A 120 -0.20 3.57 7.93
C ASP A 120 0.92 3.02 7.04
N PHE A 121 2.11 3.59 7.12
CA PHE A 121 3.28 3.05 6.43
C PHE A 121 3.66 1.66 6.96
N LEU A 122 3.76 1.48 8.27
CA LEU A 122 4.12 0.19 8.87
C LEU A 122 3.17 -0.93 8.44
N GLN A 123 1.89 -0.64 8.26
CA GLN A 123 0.91 -1.63 7.78
C GLN A 123 1.07 -2.01 6.31
N THR A 124 1.96 -1.36 5.56
CA THR A 124 2.33 -1.74 4.19
C THR A 124 3.50 -2.72 4.12
N LEU A 125 4.15 -3.00 5.23
CA LEU A 125 5.35 -3.84 5.34
C LEU A 125 5.03 -5.31 5.56
#